data_f4341ab4f09a3740f67a9ca12ef427a1
#
_entry.id   f4341ab4f09a3740f67a9ca12ef427a1
#
_cell.length_a   1.000
_cell.length_b   1.000
_cell.length_c   1.000
_cell.angle_alpha   90.00
_cell.angle_beta   90.00
_cell.angle_gamma   90.00
#
_symmetry.space_group_name_H-M   'P 1'
#
loop_
_entity.id
_entity.type
_entity.pdbx_description
1 polymer ?
#
loop_
_entity_poly.entity_id
_entity_poly.type
_entity_poly.pdbx_seq_one_letter_code
_entity_poly.pdbx_strand_id
1 'polypeptide(L)'
;MAINPLAMTAYTVTNALGRGMAAALTALQGGVTGLRHCDFADAALNAWIGRIVGLEDEPLTGEFTAFDCRNNRLARLALEQDGFRLAVDRAIVRYGADRIG
;
A
#
# COMPACT_ATOMS: atom_id res chain seq x y z
N MET A 1 24.85 23.07 -1.30
CA MET A 1 24.91 21.78 -2.03
C MET A 1 23.65 21.67 -2.88
N ALA A 2 23.81 21.54 -4.17
CA ALA A 2 22.68 21.30 -5.06
C ALA A 2 22.37 19.82 -5.10
N ILE A 3 21.13 19.44 -4.83
CA ILE A 3 20.65 18.07 -4.98
C ILE A 3 20.09 17.96 -6.40
N ASN A 4 20.59 17.00 -7.16
CA ASN A 4 20.02 16.74 -8.48
C ASN A 4 18.55 16.33 -8.34
N PRO A 5 17.65 16.89 -9.14
CA PRO A 5 16.25 16.52 -9.07
C PRO A 5 16.06 15.06 -9.46
N LEU A 6 15.21 14.35 -8.73
CA LEU A 6 14.80 12.98 -9.04
C LEU A 6 13.41 13.01 -9.69
N ALA A 7 13.22 12.19 -10.70
CA ALA A 7 11.93 12.00 -11.34
C ALA A 7 11.14 10.91 -10.61
N MET A 8 9.92 11.23 -10.21
CA MET A 8 8.96 10.24 -9.71
C MET A 8 8.19 9.68 -10.91
N THR A 9 8.52 8.47 -11.34
CA THR A 9 7.98 7.87 -12.57
C THR A 9 6.87 6.86 -12.32
N ALA A 10 6.76 6.33 -11.11
CA ALA A 10 5.69 5.44 -10.70
C ALA A 10 5.38 5.64 -9.21
N TYR A 11 4.12 5.57 -8.86
CA TYR A 11 3.66 5.68 -7.48
C TYR A 11 2.32 4.97 -7.31
N THR A 12 2.02 4.60 -6.07
CA THR A 12 0.74 4.04 -5.66
C THR A 12 0.44 4.46 -4.23
N VAL A 13 -0.81 4.34 -3.83
CA VAL A 13 -1.25 4.59 -2.47
C VAL A 13 -2.32 3.58 -2.08
N THR A 14 -2.17 3.01 -0.90
CA THR A 14 -3.18 2.15 -0.27
C THR A 14 -3.28 2.53 1.19
N ASN A 15 -4.46 2.87 1.65
CA ASN A 15 -4.73 3.31 3.01
C ASN A 15 -6.18 3.02 3.40
N ALA A 16 -6.64 3.57 4.50
CA ALA A 16 -8.00 3.38 4.99
C ALA A 16 -9.10 3.93 4.04
N LEU A 17 -8.75 4.75 3.05
CA LEU A 17 -9.69 5.23 2.03
C LEU A 17 -9.92 4.19 0.92
N GLY A 18 -8.99 3.26 0.75
CA GLY A 18 -9.10 2.20 -0.25
C GLY A 18 -7.75 1.76 -0.81
N ARG A 19 -7.82 0.83 -1.74
CA ARG A 19 -6.66 0.23 -2.41
C ARG A 19 -6.42 0.95 -3.73
N GLY A 20 -5.22 1.50 -3.89
CA GLY A 20 -4.82 2.17 -5.12
C GLY A 20 -5.26 3.63 -5.21
N MET A 21 -4.74 4.31 -6.22
CA MET A 21 -4.93 5.76 -6.40
C MET A 21 -6.38 6.13 -6.73
N ALA A 22 -7.06 5.36 -7.56
CA ALA A 22 -8.44 5.67 -7.96
C ALA A 22 -9.39 5.66 -6.76
N ALA A 23 -9.26 4.69 -5.86
CA ALA A 23 -10.06 4.62 -4.64
C ALA A 23 -9.78 5.80 -3.71
N ALA A 24 -8.50 6.15 -3.51
CA ALA A 24 -8.11 7.28 -2.69
C ALA A 24 -8.66 8.61 -3.27
N LEU A 25 -8.52 8.82 -4.58
CA LEU A 25 -9.01 10.02 -5.25
C LEU A 25 -10.53 10.16 -5.14
N THR A 26 -11.27 9.09 -5.39
CA THR A 26 -12.73 9.07 -5.27
C THR A 26 -13.18 9.42 -3.84
N ALA A 27 -12.55 8.84 -2.83
CA ALA A 27 -12.86 9.12 -1.44
C ALA A 27 -12.56 10.58 -1.06
N LEU A 28 -11.42 11.11 -1.50
CA LEU A 28 -11.05 12.51 -1.26
C LEU A 28 -12.01 13.48 -1.94
N GLN A 29 -12.38 13.24 -3.18
CA GLN A 29 -13.35 14.07 -3.92
C GLN A 29 -14.75 14.02 -3.29
N GLY A 30 -15.14 12.88 -2.76
CA GLY A 30 -16.40 12.70 -2.06
C GLY A 30 -16.41 13.17 -0.60
N GLY A 31 -15.29 13.62 -0.06
CA GLY A 31 -15.16 14.00 1.34
C GLY A 31 -15.38 12.85 2.31
N VAL A 32 -15.10 11.61 1.88
CA VAL A 32 -15.28 10.39 2.68
C VAL A 32 -14.09 10.19 3.61
N THR A 33 -14.35 9.91 4.89
CA THR A 33 -13.30 9.51 5.84
C THR A 33 -13.06 8.01 5.79
N GLY A 34 -11.80 7.61 5.91
CA GLY A 34 -11.40 6.20 6.10
C GLY A 34 -11.41 5.77 7.57
N LEU A 35 -11.68 6.69 8.49
CA LEU A 35 -11.72 6.38 9.91
C LEU A 35 -13.05 5.73 10.29
N ARG A 36 -12.98 4.73 11.17
CA ARG A 36 -14.14 4.08 11.78
C ARG A 36 -13.86 3.79 13.24
N HIS A 37 -14.90 3.57 14.02
CA HIS A 37 -14.70 3.08 15.38
C HIS A 37 -14.00 1.72 15.36
N CYS A 38 -13.12 1.49 16.34
CA CYS A 38 -12.33 0.25 16.40
C CYS A 38 -13.26 -0.97 16.38
N ASP A 39 -13.05 -1.84 15.41
CA ASP A 39 -13.79 -3.08 15.19
C ASP A 39 -12.88 -4.32 15.14
N PHE A 40 -11.65 -4.20 15.65
CA PHE A 40 -10.77 -5.35 15.80
C PHE A 40 -11.29 -6.27 16.91
N ALA A 41 -11.42 -7.57 16.60
CA ALA A 41 -11.94 -8.57 17.54
C ALA A 41 -11.06 -8.71 18.80
N ASP A 42 -9.76 -8.53 18.64
CA ASP A 42 -8.77 -8.75 19.71
C ASP A 42 -8.38 -7.45 20.45
N ALA A 43 -9.00 -6.34 20.14
CA ALA A 43 -8.65 -5.05 20.73
C ALA A 43 -9.91 -4.24 21.08
N ALA A 44 -10.27 -4.23 22.34
CA ALA A 44 -11.39 -3.42 22.85
C ALA A 44 -10.94 -1.97 23.10
N LEU A 45 -10.71 -1.22 22.01
CA LEU A 45 -10.31 0.18 22.07
C LEU A 45 -11.49 1.10 21.78
N ASN A 46 -11.72 2.07 22.64
CA ASN A 46 -12.67 3.16 22.36
C ASN A 46 -11.94 4.26 21.57
N ALA A 47 -11.66 4.00 20.33
CA ALA A 47 -10.90 4.89 19.45
C ALA A 47 -11.35 4.76 18.00
N TRP A 48 -11.14 5.82 17.23
CA TRP A 48 -11.29 5.80 15.79
C TRP A 48 -9.98 5.30 15.16
N ILE A 49 -10.10 4.37 14.23
CA ILE A 49 -8.97 3.77 13.53
C ILE A 49 -9.14 3.86 12.03
N GLY A 50 -8.02 3.93 11.32
CA GLY A 50 -7.96 3.67 9.89
C GLY A 50 -7.50 2.24 9.66
N ARG A 51 -8.29 1.43 8.97
CA ARG A 51 -7.89 0.06 8.63
C ARG A 51 -8.15 -0.24 7.15
N ILE A 52 -7.36 -1.12 6.61
CA ILE A 52 -7.52 -1.63 5.26
C ILE A 52 -8.41 -2.86 5.32
N VAL A 53 -9.52 -2.79 4.61
CA VAL A 53 -10.53 -3.86 4.58
C VAL A 53 -9.97 -5.08 3.86
N GLY A 54 -10.20 -6.27 4.41
CA GLY A 54 -9.87 -7.54 3.81
C GLY A 54 -8.41 -7.96 3.93
N LEU A 55 -7.58 -7.21 4.66
CA LEU A 55 -6.16 -7.54 4.83
C LEU A 55 -5.97 -8.86 5.58
N GLU A 56 -6.87 -9.19 6.48
CA GLU A 56 -6.87 -10.43 7.25
C GLU A 56 -7.09 -11.67 6.35
N ASP A 57 -7.80 -11.51 5.25
CA ASP A 57 -8.17 -12.59 4.33
C ASP A 57 -7.11 -12.87 3.26
N GLU A 58 -6.00 -12.12 3.29
CA GLU A 58 -4.93 -12.20 2.29
C GLU A 58 -3.57 -12.58 2.93
N PRO A 59 -3.44 -13.78 3.52
CA PRO A 59 -2.18 -14.19 4.13
C PRO A 59 -1.07 -14.32 3.09
N LEU A 60 0.17 -14.12 3.53
CA LEU A 60 1.33 -14.44 2.72
C LEU A 60 1.47 -15.95 2.60
N THR A 61 1.80 -16.41 1.39
CA THR A 61 1.91 -17.83 1.05
C THR A 61 3.28 -18.16 0.44
N GLY A 62 3.55 -19.45 0.24
CA GLY A 62 4.78 -19.92 -0.38
C GLY A 62 6.01 -19.58 0.47
N GLU A 63 7.04 -19.05 -0.16
CA GLU A 63 8.30 -18.68 0.49
C GLU A 63 8.16 -17.55 1.54
N PHE A 64 7.08 -16.78 1.47
CA PHE A 64 6.81 -15.67 2.38
C PHE A 64 5.96 -16.04 3.60
N THR A 65 5.54 -17.29 3.74
CA THR A 65 4.67 -17.73 4.85
C THR A 65 5.28 -17.41 6.22
N ALA A 66 6.60 -17.55 6.37
CA ALA A 66 7.29 -17.26 7.62
C ALA A 66 7.28 -15.77 8.02
N PHE A 67 6.97 -14.90 7.07
CA PHE A 67 6.91 -13.44 7.26
C PHE A 67 5.48 -12.91 7.34
N ASP A 68 4.50 -13.80 7.47
CA ASP A 68 3.10 -13.43 7.44
C ASP A 68 2.70 -12.63 8.70
N CYS A 69 2.52 -11.35 8.51
CA CYS A 69 1.98 -10.41 9.50
C CYS A 69 1.26 -9.27 8.79
N ARG A 70 0.45 -8.50 9.52
CA ARG A 70 -0.34 -7.39 8.93
C ARG A 70 0.51 -6.41 8.11
N ASN A 71 1.66 -6.00 8.63
CA ASN A 71 2.52 -5.04 7.93
C ASN A 71 3.02 -5.59 6.60
N ASN A 72 3.45 -6.84 6.57
CA ASN A 72 3.98 -7.46 5.36
C ASN A 72 2.86 -7.78 4.35
N ARG A 73 1.68 -8.17 4.82
CA ARG A 73 0.48 -8.31 3.96
C ARG A 73 0.13 -6.97 3.32
N LEU A 74 0.14 -5.89 4.09
CA LEU A 74 -0.14 -4.55 3.59
C LEU A 74 0.88 -4.11 2.55
N ALA A 75 2.16 -4.30 2.81
CA ALA A 75 3.22 -3.96 1.87
C ALA A 75 3.03 -4.69 0.53
N ARG A 76 2.79 -5.99 0.57
CA ARG A 76 2.54 -6.78 -0.64
C ARG A 76 1.29 -6.31 -1.39
N LEU A 77 0.19 -6.15 -0.68
CA LEU A 77 -1.07 -5.70 -1.26
C LEU A 77 -0.92 -4.33 -1.94
N ALA A 78 -0.24 -3.40 -1.28
CA ALA A 78 -0.03 -2.06 -1.81
C ALA A 78 0.82 -2.05 -3.09
N LEU A 79 1.88 -2.86 -3.13
CA LEU A 79 2.77 -2.96 -4.31
C LEU A 79 2.07 -3.54 -5.54
N GLU A 80 0.99 -4.29 -5.38
CA GLU A 80 0.23 -4.86 -6.50
C GLU A 80 -0.81 -3.90 -7.09
N GLN A 81 -0.98 -2.71 -6.51
CA GLN A 81 -1.95 -1.73 -7.01
C GLN A 81 -1.36 -0.85 -8.12
N ASP A 82 -2.24 -0.30 -8.96
CA ASP A 82 -1.90 0.69 -9.99
C ASP A 82 -0.81 0.27 -10.99
N GLY A 83 -0.53 -1.03 -11.12
CA GLY A 83 0.57 -1.51 -11.97
C GLY A 83 1.96 -1.13 -11.46
N PHE A 84 2.08 -0.71 -10.20
CA PHE A 84 3.33 -0.20 -9.63
C PHE A 84 4.46 -1.22 -9.72
N ARG A 85 4.24 -2.46 -9.31
CA ARG A 85 5.24 -3.52 -9.39
C ARG A 85 5.75 -3.75 -10.81
N LEU A 86 4.85 -3.78 -11.79
CA LEU A 86 5.21 -3.91 -13.20
C LEU A 86 6.04 -2.73 -13.69
N ALA A 87 5.72 -1.52 -13.25
CA ALA A 87 6.51 -0.33 -13.58
C ALA A 87 7.93 -0.41 -13.01
N VAL A 88 8.08 -0.89 -11.77
CA VAL A 88 9.39 -1.12 -11.13
C VAL A 88 10.18 -2.19 -11.89
N ASP A 89 9.57 -3.32 -12.23
CA ASP A 89 10.23 -4.39 -12.96
C ASP A 89 10.74 -3.90 -14.34
N ARG A 90 9.94 -3.13 -15.04
CA ARG A 90 10.34 -2.51 -16.32
C ARG A 90 11.49 -1.52 -16.16
N ALA A 91 11.48 -0.74 -15.08
CA ALA A 91 12.57 0.19 -14.79
C ALA A 91 13.87 -0.54 -14.46
N ILE A 92 13.80 -1.64 -13.70
CA ILE A 92 14.95 -2.48 -13.40
C ILE A 92 15.57 -3.06 -14.68
N VAL A 93 14.74 -3.56 -15.59
CA VAL A 93 15.20 -4.07 -16.89
C VAL A 93 15.87 -2.97 -17.72
N ARG A 94 15.32 -1.76 -17.69
CA ARG A 94 15.81 -0.64 -18.51
C ARG A 94 17.07 0.01 -17.95
N TYR A 95 17.16 0.18 -16.65
CA TYR A 95 18.19 1.01 -16.02
C TYR A 95 19.17 0.24 -15.11
N GLY A 96 18.83 -1.00 -14.74
CA GLY A 96 19.55 -1.78 -13.72
C GLY A 96 19.00 -1.52 -12.32
N ALA A 97 19.01 -2.55 -11.47
CA ALA A 97 18.46 -2.48 -10.11
C ALA A 97 19.16 -1.46 -9.21
N ASP A 98 20.46 -1.23 -9.44
CA ASP A 98 21.29 -0.28 -8.70
C ASP A 98 20.93 1.19 -8.96
N ARG A 99 20.13 1.45 -9.99
CA ARG A 99 19.66 2.79 -10.35
C ARG A 99 18.22 3.09 -9.94
N ILE A 100 17.56 2.13 -9.35
CA ILE A 100 16.18 2.26 -8.87
C ILE A 100 16.21 2.43 -7.36
N GLY A 101 15.68 3.54 -6.89
CA GLY A 101 15.62 3.89 -5.46
C GLY A 101 14.22 3.74 -4.86
#